data_1dc39c85194726e1d4c9d706d05912bb
#
_entry.id   1dc39c85194726e1d4c9d706d05912bb
#
_cell.length_a   1.000
_cell.length_b   1.000
_cell.length_c   1.000
_cell.angle_alpha   90.00
_cell.angle_beta   90.00
_cell.angle_gamma   90.00
#
_symmetry.space_group_name_H-M   'P 1'
#
loop_
_entity.id
_entity.type
_entity.pdbx_description
1 polymer ?
#
loop_
_entity_poly.entity_id
_entity_poly.type
_entity_poly.pdbx_seq_one_letter_code
_entity_poly.pdbx_strand_id
1 'polypeptide(L)'
;MKTITTACVNHKGGVAKTTSLLNLAAGIARMHKKRVCIIDADPQANTTMAAFGEEMASLPREVLLESALQDCMQDAPPELKPQKWLEKVDILPASLDLAATEVIMYTTPGREFLFREIVKGLEEKYDHILID
;
A
#
# COMPACT_ATOMS: atom_id res chain seq x y z
N MET A 1 4.63 -21.00 0.66
CA MET A 1 4.56 -20.40 2.02
C MET A 1 3.44 -19.39 2.04
N LYS A 2 2.68 -19.36 3.11
CA LYS A 2 1.54 -18.42 3.21
C LYS A 2 2.04 -17.01 3.46
N THR A 3 1.54 -16.04 2.70
CA THR A 3 1.82 -14.61 2.91
C THR A 3 1.31 -14.15 4.27
N ILE A 4 2.11 -13.34 4.96
CA ILE A 4 1.73 -12.71 6.23
C ILE A 4 1.36 -11.26 5.95
N THR A 5 0.13 -10.89 6.29
CA THR A 5 -0.34 -9.51 6.16
C THR A 5 -0.43 -8.86 7.54
N THR A 6 0.20 -7.71 7.68
CA THR A 6 0.25 -6.95 8.94
C THR A 6 -0.19 -5.51 8.68
N ALA A 7 -1.18 -5.04 9.42
CA ALA A 7 -1.62 -3.65 9.38
C ALA A 7 -1.08 -2.87 10.59
N CYS A 8 -0.58 -1.67 10.33
CA CYS A 8 -0.15 -0.73 11.35
C CYS A 8 -1.24 0.33 11.51
N VAL A 9 -1.97 0.31 12.62
CA VAL A 9 -3.16 1.13 12.83
C VAL A 9 -3.01 2.00 14.06
N ASN A 10 -3.22 3.32 13.92
CA ASN A 10 -3.29 4.25 15.04
C ASN A 10 -4.04 5.51 14.63
N HIS A 11 -4.93 5.99 15.48
CA HIS A 11 -5.65 7.26 15.27
C HIS A 11 -4.80 8.49 15.57
N LYS A 12 -3.79 8.34 16.42
CA LYS A 12 -2.93 9.45 16.82
C LYS A 12 -1.81 9.65 15.81
N GLY A 13 -1.70 10.85 15.23
CA GLY A 13 -0.56 11.24 14.41
C GLY A 13 0.73 11.35 15.22
N GLY A 14 1.88 11.27 14.56
CA GLY A 14 3.18 11.49 15.18
C GLY A 14 3.67 10.38 16.11
N VAL A 15 3.12 9.15 16.00
CA VAL A 15 3.53 7.99 16.80
C VAL A 15 4.52 7.06 16.08
N ALA A 16 5.21 7.57 15.09
CA ALA A 16 6.22 6.85 14.29
C ALA A 16 5.66 5.61 13.55
N LYS A 17 4.39 5.60 13.20
CA LYS A 17 3.73 4.51 12.48
C LYS A 17 4.45 4.20 11.16
N THR A 18 4.58 5.19 10.29
CA THR A 18 5.25 5.07 8.97
C THR A 18 6.72 4.70 9.13
N THR A 19 7.45 5.39 10.01
CA THR A 19 8.87 5.12 10.27
C THR A 19 9.09 3.68 10.74
N SER A 20 8.27 3.20 11.67
CA SER A 20 8.35 1.82 12.17
C SER A 20 8.11 0.81 11.06
N LEU A 21 7.12 1.06 10.21
CA LEU A 21 6.74 0.16 9.13
C LEU A 21 7.82 0.08 8.05
N LEU A 22 8.40 1.21 7.66
CA LEU A 22 9.52 1.24 6.70
C LEU A 22 10.74 0.49 7.22
N ASN A 23 11.09 0.69 8.48
CA ASN A 23 12.21 -0.02 9.11
C ASN A 23 11.94 -1.52 9.25
N LEU A 24 10.71 -1.90 9.59
CA LEU A 24 10.30 -3.30 9.67
C LEU A 24 10.44 -3.99 8.31
N ALA A 25 9.95 -3.36 7.25
CA ALA A 25 10.06 -3.88 5.88
C ALA A 25 11.51 -4.10 5.47
N ALA A 26 12.36 -3.09 5.70
CA ALA A 26 13.79 -3.17 5.40
C ALA A 26 14.47 -4.29 6.22
N GLY A 27 14.12 -4.42 7.50
CA GLY A 27 14.64 -5.46 8.38
C GLY A 27 14.27 -6.87 7.90
N ILE A 28 12.99 -7.10 7.58
CA ILE A 28 12.51 -8.38 7.06
C ILE A 28 13.25 -8.75 5.77
N ALA A 29 13.36 -7.82 4.83
CA ALA A 29 14.01 -8.05 3.56
C ALA A 29 15.50 -8.35 3.72
N ARG A 30 16.22 -7.58 4.54
CA ARG A 30 17.68 -7.72 4.73
C ARG A 30 18.05 -8.95 5.55
N MET A 31 17.36 -9.17 6.67
CA MET A 31 17.73 -10.21 7.64
C MET A 31 17.17 -11.58 7.24
N HIS A 32 15.97 -11.62 6.71
CA HIS A 32 15.29 -12.87 6.39
C HIS A 32 15.20 -13.17 4.89
N LYS A 33 15.72 -12.26 4.04
CA LYS A 33 15.71 -12.40 2.56
C LYS A 33 14.31 -12.60 1.96
N LYS A 34 13.28 -12.08 2.64
CA LYS A 34 11.88 -12.18 2.22
C LYS A 34 11.47 -11.01 1.32
N ARG A 35 10.51 -11.27 0.45
CA ARG A 35 9.91 -10.24 -0.42
C ARG A 35 8.81 -9.53 0.36
N VAL A 36 8.88 -8.22 0.42
CA VAL A 36 7.94 -7.39 1.19
C VAL A 36 7.25 -6.40 0.25
N CYS A 37 5.95 -6.27 0.37
CA CYS A 37 5.20 -5.17 -0.22
C CYS A 37 4.62 -4.30 0.89
N ILE A 38 4.82 -2.98 0.79
CA ILE A 38 4.14 -2.02 1.65
C ILE A 38 2.98 -1.43 0.86
N ILE A 39 1.79 -1.41 1.44
CA ILE A 39 0.64 -0.70 0.90
C ILE A 39 0.48 0.61 1.67
N ASP A 40 0.62 1.73 0.97
CA ASP A 40 0.37 3.04 1.56
C ASP A 40 -1.13 3.33 1.53
N ALA A 41 -1.82 3.04 2.63
CA ALA A 41 -3.24 3.27 2.79
C ALA A 41 -3.57 4.55 3.59
N ASP A 42 -2.56 5.39 3.82
CA ASP A 42 -2.71 6.68 4.48
C ASP A 42 -3.05 7.77 3.43
N PRO A 43 -4.20 8.50 3.58
CA PRO A 43 -4.54 9.60 2.68
C PRO A 43 -3.50 10.73 2.64
N GLN A 44 -2.63 10.81 3.65
CA GLN A 44 -1.49 11.75 3.65
C GLN A 44 -0.31 11.27 2.81
N ALA A 45 -0.32 10.01 2.35
CA ALA A 45 0.72 9.39 1.53
C ALA A 45 2.12 9.51 2.16
N ASN A 46 2.21 9.36 3.47
CA ASN A 46 3.48 9.51 4.19
C ASN A 46 4.52 8.46 3.83
N THR A 47 4.12 7.20 3.64
CA THR A 47 5.01 6.13 3.20
C THR A 47 5.56 6.40 1.80
N THR A 48 4.69 6.80 0.88
CA THR A 48 5.07 7.14 -0.50
C THR A 48 6.05 8.31 -0.53
N MET A 49 5.75 9.36 0.23
CA MET A 49 6.62 10.54 0.35
C MET A 49 7.98 10.20 0.95
N ALA A 50 8.01 9.40 2.02
CA ALA A 50 9.25 9.00 2.67
C ALA A 50 10.13 8.13 1.76
N ALA A 51 9.53 7.28 0.93
CA ALA A 51 10.25 6.37 0.06
C ALA A 51 10.74 7.04 -1.24
N PHE A 52 9.91 7.87 -1.86
CA PHE A 52 10.17 8.41 -3.21
C PHE A 52 10.45 9.92 -3.23
N GLY A 53 10.20 10.63 -2.14
CA GLY A 53 10.47 12.06 -2.07
C GLY A 53 9.79 12.84 -3.19
N GLU A 54 10.56 13.68 -3.88
CA GLU A 54 10.06 14.49 -4.99
C GLU A 54 9.60 13.66 -6.19
N GLU A 55 10.12 12.45 -6.37
CA GLU A 55 9.70 11.54 -7.45
C GLU A 55 8.24 11.09 -7.30
N MET A 56 7.66 11.22 -6.11
CA MET A 56 6.25 10.93 -5.87
C MET A 56 5.33 11.65 -6.86
N ALA A 57 5.62 12.91 -7.17
CA ALA A 57 4.82 13.72 -8.10
C ALA A 57 4.86 13.19 -9.55
N SER A 58 5.88 12.42 -9.89
CA SER A 58 6.08 11.85 -11.23
C SER A 58 5.51 10.43 -11.36
N LEU A 59 4.96 9.84 -10.30
CA LEU A 59 4.39 8.51 -10.36
C LEU A 59 3.14 8.51 -11.26
N PRO A 60 3.05 7.58 -12.23
CA PRO A 60 1.86 7.45 -13.07
C PRO A 60 0.64 7.10 -12.22
N ARG A 61 -0.52 7.63 -12.60
CA ARG A 61 -1.77 7.39 -11.86
C ARG A 61 -2.11 5.91 -11.75
N GLU A 62 -1.84 5.12 -12.78
CA GLU A 62 -2.15 3.70 -12.82
C GLU A 62 -1.36 2.84 -11.82
N VAL A 63 -0.29 3.35 -11.22
CA VAL A 63 0.47 2.61 -10.20
C VAL A 63 -0.01 2.88 -8.78
N LEU A 64 -0.91 3.85 -8.60
CA LEU A 64 -1.38 4.30 -7.28
C LEU A 64 -2.48 3.39 -6.71
N LEU A 65 -2.51 3.25 -5.39
CA LEU A 65 -3.53 2.47 -4.68
C LEU A 65 -4.95 2.93 -5.02
N GLU A 66 -5.18 4.24 -5.08
CA GLU A 66 -6.50 4.79 -5.40
C GLU A 66 -7.01 4.37 -6.79
N SER A 67 -6.12 4.18 -7.75
CA SER A 67 -6.49 3.66 -9.07
C SER A 67 -6.96 2.21 -8.99
N ALA A 68 -6.24 1.37 -8.25
CA ALA A 68 -6.61 -0.02 -8.03
C ALA A 68 -7.93 -0.16 -7.25
N LEU A 69 -8.18 0.71 -6.27
CA LEU A 69 -9.44 0.75 -5.54
C LEU A 69 -10.60 1.17 -6.45
N GLN A 70 -10.39 2.12 -7.36
CA GLN A 70 -11.39 2.51 -8.36
C GLN A 70 -11.75 1.34 -9.28
N ASP A 71 -10.78 0.55 -9.73
CA ASP A 71 -11.04 -0.67 -10.49
C ASP A 71 -11.94 -1.63 -9.70
N CYS A 72 -11.61 -1.90 -8.45
CA CYS A 72 -12.42 -2.75 -7.57
C CYS A 72 -13.85 -2.23 -7.39
N MET A 73 -14.02 -0.92 -7.24
CA MET A 73 -15.35 -0.30 -7.13
C MET A 73 -16.22 -0.46 -8.40
N GLN A 74 -15.59 -0.67 -9.54
CA GLN A 74 -16.23 -0.91 -10.83
C GLN A 74 -16.32 -2.40 -11.18
N ASP A 75 -16.13 -3.28 -10.20
CA ASP A 75 -16.08 -4.74 -10.39
C ASP A 75 -15.04 -5.19 -11.43
N ALA A 76 -14.02 -4.38 -11.67
CA ALA A 76 -12.89 -4.72 -12.52
C ALA A 76 -11.74 -5.31 -11.70
N PRO A 77 -10.96 -6.25 -12.25
CA PRO A 77 -9.76 -6.73 -11.57
C PRO A 77 -8.78 -5.57 -11.35
N PRO A 78 -8.26 -5.38 -10.12
CA PRO A 78 -7.31 -4.31 -9.87
C PRO A 78 -5.99 -4.59 -10.58
N GLU A 79 -5.46 -3.58 -11.26
CA GLU A 79 -4.12 -3.63 -11.82
C GLU A 79 -3.13 -3.14 -10.76
N LEU A 80 -2.32 -4.04 -10.21
CA LEU A 80 -1.42 -3.75 -9.11
C LEU A 80 0.02 -3.67 -9.61
N LYS A 81 0.62 -2.50 -9.49
CA LYS A 81 1.99 -2.20 -9.93
C LYS A 81 2.83 -1.61 -8.80
N PRO A 82 3.16 -2.39 -7.76
CA PRO A 82 4.06 -1.91 -6.72
C PRO A 82 5.37 -1.41 -7.30
N GLN A 83 5.88 -0.32 -6.75
CA GLN A 83 7.09 0.34 -7.22
C GLN A 83 8.29 -0.06 -6.34
N LYS A 84 9.41 -0.35 -6.97
CA LYS A 84 10.62 -0.76 -6.26
C LYS A 84 11.14 0.38 -5.37
N TRP A 85 11.38 0.06 -4.11
CA TRP A 85 12.01 0.98 -3.15
C TRP A 85 13.40 0.50 -2.73
N LEU A 86 13.50 -0.71 -2.19
CA LEU A 86 14.76 -1.34 -1.80
C LEU A 86 14.84 -2.74 -2.42
N GLU A 87 16.00 -3.39 -2.30
CA GLU A 87 16.10 -4.79 -2.70
C GLU A 87 15.09 -5.62 -1.92
N LYS A 88 14.19 -6.31 -2.64
CA LYS A 88 13.10 -7.13 -2.10
C LYS A 88 12.01 -6.35 -1.34
N VAL A 89 11.98 -5.04 -1.43
CA VAL A 89 10.90 -4.22 -0.88
C VAL A 89 10.30 -3.35 -1.97
N ASP A 90 9.03 -3.58 -2.25
CA ASP A 90 8.24 -2.74 -3.14
C ASP A 90 7.16 -2.01 -2.36
N ILE A 91 6.68 -0.90 -2.88
CA ILE A 91 5.61 -0.10 -2.30
C ILE A 91 4.50 0.05 -3.31
N LEU A 92 3.27 -0.27 -2.91
CA LEU A 92 2.06 0.15 -3.63
C LEU A 92 1.76 1.56 -3.16
N PRO A 93 2.10 2.58 -3.98
CA PRO A 93 2.08 3.96 -3.51
C PRO A 93 0.68 4.56 -3.52
N ALA A 94 0.51 5.66 -2.82
CA ALA A 94 -0.69 6.47 -2.85
C ALA A 94 -0.36 7.93 -3.15
N SER A 95 -1.38 8.71 -3.44
CA SER A 95 -1.29 10.17 -3.50
C SER A 95 -2.34 10.81 -2.59
N LEU A 96 -2.35 12.12 -2.54
CA LEU A 96 -3.36 12.87 -1.79
C LEU A 96 -4.79 12.64 -2.33
N ASP A 97 -4.92 12.18 -3.57
CA ASP A 97 -6.21 11.83 -4.16
C ASP A 97 -6.85 10.58 -3.52
N LEU A 98 -6.10 9.83 -2.72
CA LEU A 98 -6.66 8.73 -1.95
C LEU A 98 -7.77 9.21 -1.00
N ALA A 99 -7.66 10.42 -0.46
CA ALA A 99 -8.70 11.02 0.38
C ALA A 99 -10.04 11.13 -0.35
N ALA A 100 -10.02 11.56 -1.61
CA ALA A 100 -11.23 11.63 -2.43
C ALA A 100 -11.79 10.24 -2.75
N THR A 101 -10.92 9.27 -2.99
CA THR A 101 -11.32 7.87 -3.22
C THR A 101 -11.99 7.29 -1.98
N GLU A 102 -11.47 7.56 -0.79
CA GLU A 102 -12.09 7.12 0.47
C GLU A 102 -13.52 7.64 0.63
N VAL A 103 -13.76 8.90 0.29
CA VAL A 103 -15.12 9.47 0.35
C VAL A 103 -16.08 8.69 -0.55
N ILE A 104 -15.67 8.33 -1.76
CA ILE A 104 -16.46 7.53 -2.69
C ILE A 104 -16.70 6.13 -2.12
N MET A 105 -15.70 5.53 -1.48
CA MET A 105 -15.80 4.21 -0.87
C MET A 105 -16.88 4.14 0.21
N TYR A 106 -17.10 5.21 0.98
CA TYR A 106 -18.14 5.24 2.02
C TYR A 106 -19.54 4.93 1.49
N THR A 107 -19.82 5.28 0.25
CA THR A 107 -21.11 5.04 -0.40
C THR A 107 -21.13 3.82 -1.31
N THR A 108 -20.00 3.11 -1.41
CA THR A 108 -19.88 1.93 -2.29
C THR A 108 -20.34 0.67 -1.55
N PRO A 109 -21.31 -0.09 -2.09
CA PRO A 109 -21.70 -1.39 -1.53
C PRO A 109 -20.50 -2.37 -1.55
N GLY A 110 -20.33 -3.12 -0.46
CA GLY A 110 -19.24 -4.10 -0.35
C GLY A 110 -17.85 -3.48 -0.15
N ARG A 111 -17.79 -2.22 0.27
CA ARG A 111 -16.52 -1.49 0.51
C ARG A 111 -15.55 -2.22 1.42
N GLU A 112 -16.05 -2.99 2.37
CA GLU A 112 -15.26 -3.79 3.31
C GLU A 112 -14.44 -4.89 2.63
N PHE A 113 -14.81 -5.26 1.41
CA PHE A 113 -14.11 -6.28 0.63
C PHE A 113 -13.12 -5.71 -0.41
N LEU A 114 -13.16 -4.41 -0.69
CA LEU A 114 -12.32 -3.78 -1.72
C LEU A 114 -10.84 -3.96 -1.41
N PHE A 115 -10.44 -3.67 -0.18
CA PHE A 115 -9.05 -3.80 0.24
C PHE A 115 -8.57 -5.26 0.25
N ARG A 116 -9.49 -6.18 0.52
CA ARG A 116 -9.20 -7.63 0.44
C ARG A 116 -8.78 -8.05 -0.96
N GLU A 117 -9.40 -7.51 -2.00
CA GLU A 117 -9.03 -7.82 -3.39
C GLU A 117 -7.62 -7.29 -3.72
N ILE A 118 -7.24 -6.12 -3.19
CA ILE A 118 -5.89 -5.59 -3.32
C ILE A 118 -4.88 -6.54 -2.67
N VAL A 119 -5.11 -6.95 -1.42
CA VAL A 119 -4.21 -7.86 -0.71
C VAL A 119 -4.09 -9.19 -1.43
N LYS A 120 -5.20 -9.79 -1.87
CA LYS A 120 -5.21 -11.03 -2.64
C LYS A 120 -4.36 -10.98 -3.90
N GLY A 121 -4.41 -9.87 -4.63
CA GLY A 121 -3.61 -9.69 -5.85
C GLY A 121 -2.11 -9.67 -5.59
N LEU A 122 -1.68 -9.43 -4.35
CA LEU A 122 -0.27 -9.37 -3.97
C LEU A 122 0.24 -10.65 -3.28
N GLU A 123 -0.66 -11.49 -2.74
CA GLU A 123 -0.27 -12.64 -1.90
C GLU A 123 0.68 -13.64 -2.58
N GLU A 124 0.55 -13.85 -3.89
CA GLU A 124 1.42 -14.79 -4.60
C GLU A 124 2.83 -14.24 -4.88
N LYS A 125 2.98 -12.92 -4.80
CA LYS A 125 4.22 -12.22 -5.17
C LYS A 125 5.11 -11.90 -3.98
N TYR A 126 4.52 -11.80 -2.79
CA TYR A 126 5.21 -11.31 -1.59
C TYR A 126 5.05 -12.27 -0.43
N ASP A 127 6.10 -12.37 0.38
CA ASP A 127 6.10 -13.17 1.61
C ASP A 127 5.44 -12.41 2.77
N HIS A 128 5.57 -11.07 2.75
CA HIS A 128 4.95 -10.16 3.69
C HIS A 128 4.28 -8.98 2.98
N ILE A 129 3.09 -8.61 3.45
CA ILE A 129 2.39 -7.40 3.05
C ILE A 129 2.19 -6.56 4.31
N LEU A 130 2.73 -5.34 4.29
CA LEU A 130 2.61 -4.39 5.39
C LEU A 130 1.69 -3.25 4.94
N ILE A 131 0.73 -2.89 5.78
CA ILE A 131 -0.27 -1.84 5.45
C ILE A 131 -0.08 -0.67 6.42
N ASP A 132 0.21 0.50 5.85
CA ASP A 132 0.34 1.75 6.59
C ASP A 132 -0.99 2.49 6.71
#